data_39aed6d0275b0a67d787787a14d8d390
#
_entry.id   39aed6d0275b0a67d787787a14d8d390
#
_cell.length_a   1.000
_cell.length_b   1.000
_cell.length_c   1.000
_cell.angle_alpha   90.00
_cell.angle_beta   90.00
_cell.angle_gamma   90.00
#
_symmetry.space_group_name_H-M   'P 1'
#
loop_
_entity.id
_entity.type
_entity.pdbx_description
1 polymer ?
#
loop_
_entity_poly.entity_id
_entity_poly.type
_entity_poly.pdbx_seq_one_letter_code
_entity_poly.pdbx_strand_id
1 'polypeptide(L)'
;GIFDESEVYPYLTEGIGEDILPDNVDFSTVDHIVKVTDKDAAIMTRRLAREEGLFVGWSCGSTVFGALEWAKINLRESDIMVVILPDHGTRYLGKIYNDNWMKDHGFIESRKFASAKDIIKNRDYSVELSTIDKSTNVGEAIVLMNEKGIDQIPVTENGSFVGSLIDSKVLKKLIENPDIKNQTVAEVMDPSFQFVSMNNTLDVLSSLISKENKALLVRDELQKVHIITQSDLLMAMSH
;
A
#
# COMPACT_ATOMS: atom_id res chain seq x y z
N GLY A 1 33.47 -12.29 -23.03
CA GLY A 1 34.59 -12.52 -22.10
C GLY A 1 34.28 -11.95 -20.72
N ILE A 2 35.16 -12.18 -19.79
CA ILE A 2 35.00 -11.65 -18.38
C ILE A 2 35.02 -10.13 -18.37
N PHE A 3 35.65 -9.50 -19.37
CA PHE A 3 35.70 -8.06 -19.57
C PHE A 3 35.14 -7.72 -20.95
N ASP A 4 33.87 -7.51 -21.03
CA ASP A 4 33.22 -6.90 -22.17
C ASP A 4 32.80 -5.50 -21.78
N GLU A 5 33.47 -4.49 -22.35
CA GLU A 5 33.17 -3.07 -22.05
C GLU A 5 31.72 -2.71 -22.39
N SER A 6 31.08 -3.41 -23.32
CA SER A 6 29.67 -3.23 -23.67
C SER A 6 28.69 -3.73 -22.59
N GLU A 7 29.18 -4.53 -21.64
CA GLU A 7 28.42 -5.07 -20.51
C GLU A 7 28.76 -4.38 -19.17
N VAL A 8 29.48 -3.26 -19.18
CA VAL A 8 29.77 -2.47 -17.99
C VAL A 8 28.60 -1.52 -17.73
N TYR A 9 27.93 -1.71 -16.60
CA TYR A 9 26.81 -0.88 -16.16
C TYR A 9 27.09 -0.28 -14.78
N PRO A 10 26.57 0.92 -14.47
CA PRO A 10 26.60 1.45 -13.12
C PRO A 10 25.96 0.45 -12.14
N TYR A 11 26.60 0.24 -11.01
CA TYR A 11 26.10 -0.60 -9.92
C TYR A 11 26.16 0.13 -8.60
N LEU A 12 25.36 -0.33 -7.64
CA LEU A 12 25.21 0.29 -6.33
C LEU A 12 25.82 -0.55 -5.19
N THR A 13 26.07 -1.84 -5.45
CA THR A 13 26.62 -2.76 -4.46
C THR A 13 28.04 -2.40 -4.10
N GLU A 14 28.28 -2.04 -2.84
CA GLU A 14 29.60 -1.67 -2.35
C GLU A 14 30.46 -2.90 -2.06
N GLY A 15 31.76 -2.79 -2.30
CA GLY A 15 32.76 -3.81 -1.97
C GLY A 15 32.84 -4.97 -2.96
N ILE A 16 32.15 -4.90 -4.08
CA ILE A 16 32.29 -5.84 -5.21
C ILE A 16 32.47 -5.04 -6.50
N GLY A 17 33.39 -5.52 -7.32
CA GLY A 17 33.72 -4.84 -8.57
C GLY A 17 34.70 -3.70 -8.35
N GLU A 18 35.60 -3.57 -9.30
CA GLU A 18 36.57 -2.49 -9.40
C GLU A 18 36.61 -2.08 -10.86
N ASP A 19 36.91 -0.81 -11.13
CA ASP A 19 37.09 -0.31 -12.50
C ASP A 19 38.42 -0.74 -13.12
N ILE A 20 39.21 -1.50 -12.35
CA ILE A 20 40.48 -2.06 -12.76
C ILE A 20 40.53 -3.56 -12.49
N LEU A 21 41.30 -4.29 -13.29
CA LEU A 21 41.66 -5.66 -12.98
C LEU A 21 42.88 -5.68 -12.07
N PRO A 22 42.73 -6.12 -10.77
CA PRO A 22 43.88 -6.22 -9.88
C PRO A 22 44.90 -7.24 -10.36
N ASP A 23 46.18 -6.90 -10.30
CA ASP A 23 47.29 -7.77 -10.77
C ASP A 23 47.38 -9.10 -10.00
N ASN A 24 46.80 -9.18 -8.81
CA ASN A 24 46.80 -10.39 -7.97
C ASN A 24 45.62 -11.33 -8.25
N VAL A 25 44.76 -11.04 -9.24
CA VAL A 25 43.68 -11.94 -9.64
C VAL A 25 44.23 -13.00 -10.61
N ASP A 26 44.19 -14.26 -10.20
CA ASP A 26 44.49 -15.41 -11.05
C ASP A 26 43.20 -16.11 -11.49
N PHE A 27 42.75 -15.80 -12.69
CA PHE A 27 41.54 -16.42 -13.29
C PHE A 27 41.65 -17.92 -13.51
N SER A 28 42.86 -18.51 -13.51
CA SER A 28 43.01 -19.94 -13.61
C SER A 28 42.46 -20.71 -12.40
N THR A 29 42.28 -20.03 -11.31
CA THR A 29 41.69 -20.57 -10.07
C THR A 29 40.16 -20.35 -9.95
N VAL A 30 39.54 -19.69 -10.94
CA VAL A 30 38.10 -19.42 -10.98
C VAL A 30 37.42 -20.38 -11.95
N ASP A 31 36.62 -21.30 -11.43
CA ASP A 31 35.88 -22.27 -12.21
C ASP A 31 34.60 -21.70 -12.84
N HIS A 32 33.93 -20.78 -12.12
CA HIS A 32 32.64 -20.25 -12.57
C HIS A 32 32.38 -18.82 -12.06
N ILE A 33 31.67 -18.03 -12.86
CA ILE A 33 31.26 -16.66 -12.53
C ILE A 33 29.75 -16.54 -12.69
N VAL A 34 29.09 -15.96 -11.68
CA VAL A 34 27.65 -15.68 -11.69
C VAL A 34 27.42 -14.18 -11.64
N LYS A 35 26.64 -13.65 -12.57
CA LYS A 35 26.21 -12.25 -12.55
C LYS A 35 25.02 -12.08 -11.61
N VAL A 36 25.09 -11.10 -10.70
CA VAL A 36 24.05 -10.81 -9.71
C VAL A 36 23.68 -9.32 -9.81
N THR A 37 22.40 -9.02 -9.82
CA THR A 37 21.94 -7.62 -9.84
C THR A 37 21.98 -7.00 -8.45
N ASP A 38 22.08 -5.67 -8.39
CA ASP A 38 21.99 -4.92 -7.12
C ASP A 38 20.73 -5.25 -6.34
N LYS A 39 19.60 -5.37 -7.04
CA LYS A 39 18.31 -5.71 -6.45
C LYS A 39 18.31 -7.11 -5.83
N ASP A 40 18.78 -8.12 -6.56
CA ASP A 40 18.82 -9.49 -6.07
C ASP A 40 19.73 -9.62 -4.85
N ALA A 41 20.89 -8.95 -4.90
CA ALA A 41 21.81 -8.86 -3.78
C ALA A 41 21.18 -8.20 -2.55
N ALA A 42 20.51 -7.05 -2.72
CA ALA A 42 19.88 -6.31 -1.62
C ALA A 42 18.74 -7.12 -0.97
N ILE A 43 17.91 -7.76 -1.79
CA ILE A 43 16.81 -8.61 -1.30
C ILE A 43 17.38 -9.82 -0.55
N MET A 44 18.40 -10.48 -1.09
CA MET A 44 19.04 -11.64 -0.45
C MET A 44 19.68 -11.26 0.89
N THR A 45 20.35 -10.11 0.96
CA THR A 45 20.94 -9.60 2.22
C THR A 45 19.87 -9.44 3.31
N ARG A 46 18.72 -8.88 2.96
CA ARG A 46 17.59 -8.74 3.89
C ARG A 46 16.99 -10.09 4.30
N ARG A 47 16.94 -11.05 3.38
CA ARG A 47 16.49 -12.41 3.67
C ARG A 47 17.42 -13.09 4.66
N LEU A 48 18.74 -13.01 4.47
CA LEU A 48 19.74 -13.56 5.41
C LEU A 48 19.54 -13.01 6.82
N ALA A 49 19.31 -11.71 6.96
CA ALA A 49 19.04 -11.09 8.26
C ALA A 49 17.72 -11.58 8.90
N ARG A 50 16.68 -11.76 8.10
CA ARG A 50 15.33 -12.10 8.58
C ARG A 50 15.12 -13.59 8.81
N GLU A 51 15.63 -14.41 7.90
CA GLU A 51 15.39 -15.85 7.86
C GLU A 51 16.47 -16.64 8.65
N GLU A 52 17.72 -16.15 8.62
CA GLU A 52 18.88 -16.85 9.21
C GLU A 52 19.51 -16.10 10.40
N GLY A 53 19.05 -14.88 10.71
CA GLY A 53 19.64 -14.05 11.76
C GLY A 53 21.02 -13.49 11.41
N LEU A 54 21.44 -13.55 10.16
CA LEU A 54 22.74 -13.10 9.68
C LEU A 54 22.68 -11.63 9.24
N PHE A 55 23.12 -10.72 10.11
CA PHE A 55 23.14 -9.28 9.80
C PHE A 55 24.43 -8.89 9.07
N VAL A 56 24.42 -9.05 7.76
CA VAL A 56 25.58 -8.95 6.87
C VAL A 56 25.47 -7.79 5.86
N GLY A 57 26.55 -7.47 5.17
CA GLY A 57 26.59 -6.42 4.18
C GLY A 57 26.02 -6.81 2.81
N TRP A 58 25.97 -5.84 1.91
CA TRP A 58 25.30 -5.99 0.61
C TRP A 58 25.99 -7.02 -0.29
N SER A 59 27.32 -7.00 -0.32
CA SER A 59 28.12 -7.98 -1.08
C SER A 59 27.92 -9.42 -0.61
N CYS A 60 27.59 -9.62 0.68
CA CYS A 60 27.23 -10.96 1.19
C CYS A 60 25.94 -11.48 0.55
N GLY A 61 24.98 -10.61 0.28
CA GLY A 61 23.77 -10.99 -0.48
C GLY A 61 24.10 -11.40 -1.90
N SER A 62 25.03 -10.70 -2.56
CA SER A 62 25.52 -11.09 -3.90
C SER A 62 26.15 -12.46 -3.89
N THR A 63 27.06 -12.75 -2.95
CA THR A 63 27.73 -14.05 -2.88
C THR A 63 26.76 -15.18 -2.60
N VAL A 64 25.82 -15.01 -1.66
CA VAL A 64 24.82 -16.04 -1.33
C VAL A 64 23.83 -16.24 -2.48
N PHE A 65 23.35 -15.17 -3.11
CA PHE A 65 22.44 -15.28 -4.25
C PHE A 65 23.11 -16.05 -5.39
N GLY A 66 24.31 -15.63 -5.81
CA GLY A 66 25.07 -16.31 -6.85
C GLY A 66 25.37 -17.77 -6.53
N ALA A 67 25.76 -18.05 -5.30
CA ALA A 67 26.01 -19.41 -4.82
C ALA A 67 24.75 -20.28 -4.93
N LEU A 68 23.60 -19.79 -4.48
CA LEU A 68 22.33 -20.52 -4.55
C LEU A 68 21.87 -20.76 -6.00
N GLU A 69 22.00 -19.77 -6.88
CA GLU A 69 21.65 -19.94 -8.30
C GLU A 69 22.51 -21.01 -8.96
N TRP A 70 23.81 -21.01 -8.68
CA TRP A 70 24.71 -22.02 -9.18
C TRP A 70 24.43 -23.42 -8.59
N ALA A 71 24.17 -23.48 -7.29
CA ALA A 71 23.90 -24.71 -6.55
C ALA A 71 22.68 -25.46 -7.06
N LYS A 72 21.60 -24.75 -7.41
CA LYS A 72 20.35 -25.35 -7.94
C LYS A 72 20.57 -26.26 -9.15
N ILE A 73 21.60 -25.98 -9.93
CA ILE A 73 21.88 -26.70 -11.17
C ILE A 73 23.01 -27.71 -11.01
N ASN A 74 23.99 -27.43 -10.16
CA ASN A 74 25.27 -28.12 -10.15
C ASN A 74 25.51 -28.99 -8.91
N LEU A 75 24.79 -28.76 -7.79
CA LEU A 75 25.00 -29.50 -6.55
C LEU A 75 23.95 -30.58 -6.32
N ARG A 76 24.38 -31.63 -5.62
CA ARG A 76 23.54 -32.70 -5.09
C ARG A 76 23.28 -32.42 -3.61
N GLU A 77 22.27 -33.04 -3.03
CA GLU A 77 21.91 -32.91 -1.62
C GLU A 77 23.06 -33.28 -0.65
N SER A 78 23.96 -34.17 -1.09
CA SER A 78 25.13 -34.59 -0.29
C SER A 78 26.31 -33.64 -0.34
N ASP A 79 26.28 -32.65 -1.24
CA ASP A 79 27.43 -31.77 -1.46
C ASP A 79 27.44 -30.63 -0.44
N ILE A 80 28.61 -30.15 -0.08
CA ILE A 80 28.80 -29.05 0.87
C ILE A 80 29.31 -27.83 0.12
N MET A 81 28.59 -26.70 0.25
CA MET A 81 29.00 -25.41 -0.28
C MET A 81 29.39 -24.47 0.87
N VAL A 82 30.55 -23.83 0.73
CA VAL A 82 31.01 -22.80 1.67
C VAL A 82 30.92 -21.42 0.99
N VAL A 83 30.26 -20.47 1.62
CA VAL A 83 30.12 -19.09 1.14
C VAL A 83 30.76 -18.13 2.11
N ILE A 84 31.61 -17.24 1.60
CA ILE A 84 32.25 -16.20 2.40
C ILE A 84 31.34 -14.98 2.50
N LEU A 85 31.11 -14.49 3.73
CA LEU A 85 30.35 -13.29 4.02
C LEU A 85 31.33 -12.19 4.48
N PRO A 86 31.77 -11.28 3.59
CA PRO A 86 32.96 -10.47 3.85
C PRO A 86 32.77 -9.32 4.85
N ASP A 87 31.53 -8.82 5.06
CA ASP A 87 31.30 -7.67 5.94
C ASP A 87 29.99 -7.70 6.71
N HIS A 88 29.81 -6.72 7.60
CA HIS A 88 28.70 -6.63 8.53
C HIS A 88 27.67 -5.59 8.08
N GLY A 89 26.38 -5.83 8.38
CA GLY A 89 25.25 -5.01 7.92
C GLY A 89 25.16 -3.57 8.46
N THR A 90 25.92 -3.22 9.52
CA THR A 90 25.83 -1.90 10.16
C THR A 90 26.07 -0.72 9.23
N ARG A 91 26.92 -0.88 8.21
CA ARG A 91 27.19 0.16 7.21
C ARG A 91 25.99 0.47 6.29
N TYR A 92 25.03 -0.46 6.23
CA TYR A 92 23.95 -0.43 5.24
C TYR A 92 22.57 -0.14 5.84
N LEU A 93 22.52 0.29 7.12
CA LEU A 93 21.27 0.62 7.82
C LEU A 93 20.47 1.72 7.11
N GLY A 94 21.15 2.72 6.54
CA GLY A 94 20.53 3.81 5.77
C GLY A 94 20.25 3.46 4.30
N LYS A 95 20.65 2.27 3.82
CA LYS A 95 20.53 1.81 2.43
C LYS A 95 19.65 0.56 2.34
N ILE A 96 20.23 -0.60 2.09
CA ILE A 96 19.47 -1.85 1.86
C ILE A 96 18.61 -2.30 3.05
N TYR A 97 18.88 -1.84 4.28
CA TYR A 97 18.05 -2.11 5.46
C TYR A 97 16.99 -1.03 5.71
N ASN A 98 16.96 0.04 4.91
CA ASN A 98 15.95 1.10 4.97
C ASN A 98 14.90 0.90 3.88
N ASP A 99 13.63 0.74 4.28
CA ASP A 99 12.53 0.49 3.34
C ASP A 99 12.30 1.65 2.36
N ASN A 100 12.47 2.91 2.79
CA ASN A 100 12.30 4.04 1.90
C ASN A 100 13.40 4.05 0.84
N TRP A 101 14.65 3.84 1.25
CA TRP A 101 15.76 3.73 0.31
C TRP A 101 15.55 2.61 -0.71
N MET A 102 15.09 1.43 -0.26
CA MET A 102 14.78 0.29 -1.13
C MET A 102 13.66 0.59 -2.14
N LYS A 103 12.65 1.35 -1.72
CA LYS A 103 11.54 1.81 -2.59
C LYS A 103 12.02 2.84 -3.60
N ASP A 104 12.82 3.80 -3.18
CA ASP A 104 13.35 4.86 -4.03
C ASP A 104 14.23 4.30 -5.16
N HIS A 105 14.89 3.16 -4.91
CA HIS A 105 15.69 2.45 -5.91
C HIS A 105 14.91 1.35 -6.67
N GLY A 106 13.61 1.19 -6.41
CA GLY A 106 12.77 0.19 -7.09
C GLY A 106 13.10 -1.27 -6.72
N PHE A 107 13.80 -1.50 -5.61
CA PHE A 107 14.19 -2.84 -5.15
C PHE A 107 13.05 -3.57 -4.45
N ILE A 108 12.21 -2.83 -3.74
CA ILE A 108 10.93 -3.32 -3.23
C ILE A 108 9.81 -2.44 -3.75
N GLU A 109 8.67 -3.05 -3.95
CA GLU A 109 7.50 -2.28 -4.33
C GLU A 109 7.17 -1.29 -3.20
N SER A 110 6.98 -0.01 -3.57
CA SER A 110 6.18 0.86 -2.73
C SER A 110 4.85 0.13 -2.57
N ARG A 111 4.40 -0.17 -1.35
CA ARG A 111 2.98 -0.43 -1.18
C ARG A 111 2.30 0.77 -1.83
N LYS A 112 1.73 0.59 -3.00
CA LYS A 112 0.73 1.52 -3.51
C LYS A 112 -0.38 1.40 -2.48
N PHE A 113 -0.40 2.32 -1.52
CA PHE A 113 -1.58 2.44 -0.67
C PHE A 113 -2.74 2.52 -1.64
N ALA A 114 -3.70 1.63 -1.46
CA ALA A 114 -4.88 1.65 -2.28
C ALA A 114 -5.40 3.10 -2.31
N SER A 115 -5.63 3.61 -3.49
CA SER A 115 -6.22 4.93 -3.67
C SER A 115 -7.74 4.83 -3.56
N ALA A 116 -8.42 5.97 -3.45
CA ALA A 116 -9.88 6.00 -3.55
C ALA A 116 -10.36 5.29 -4.84
N LYS A 117 -9.62 5.43 -5.94
CA LYS A 117 -9.89 4.73 -7.21
C LYS A 117 -9.82 3.21 -7.07
N ASP A 118 -8.85 2.68 -6.35
CA ASP A 118 -8.68 1.23 -6.15
C ASP A 118 -9.78 0.69 -5.22
N ILE A 119 -10.12 1.43 -4.17
CA ILE A 119 -11.22 1.06 -3.26
C ILE A 119 -12.55 0.96 -4.02
N ILE A 120 -12.85 1.95 -4.86
CA ILE A 120 -14.09 1.98 -5.65
C ILE A 120 -14.10 0.86 -6.69
N LYS A 121 -12.99 0.60 -7.39
CA LYS A 121 -12.90 -0.47 -8.39
C LYS A 121 -13.10 -1.87 -7.83
N ASN A 122 -12.71 -2.11 -6.58
CA ASN A 122 -12.83 -3.40 -5.93
C ASN A 122 -14.21 -3.62 -5.29
N ARG A 123 -15.09 -2.63 -5.37
CA ARG A 123 -16.49 -2.79 -4.95
C ARG A 123 -17.32 -3.45 -6.04
N ASP A 124 -18.36 -4.15 -5.61
CA ASP A 124 -19.42 -4.57 -6.51
C ASP A 124 -20.14 -3.34 -7.07
N TYR A 125 -19.97 -3.09 -8.36
CA TYR A 125 -20.55 -1.93 -9.08
C TYR A 125 -22.06 -1.92 -9.11
N SER A 126 -22.74 -2.97 -8.65
CA SER A 126 -24.21 -3.07 -8.62
C SER A 126 -24.86 -2.18 -7.54
N VAL A 127 -24.07 -1.71 -6.56
CA VAL A 127 -24.62 -0.90 -5.47
C VAL A 127 -24.53 0.58 -5.82
N GLU A 128 -25.66 1.17 -6.21
CA GLU A 128 -25.78 2.62 -6.40
C GLU A 128 -25.72 3.37 -5.07
N LEU A 129 -25.13 4.58 -5.11
CA LEU A 129 -25.11 5.46 -3.94
C LEU A 129 -26.56 5.82 -3.57
N SER A 130 -26.97 5.39 -2.38
CA SER A 130 -28.25 5.84 -1.81
C SER A 130 -28.11 7.26 -1.31
N THR A 131 -29.03 8.11 -1.71
CA THR A 131 -29.17 9.52 -1.25
C THR A 131 -30.59 9.76 -0.80
N ILE A 132 -30.79 10.84 -0.05
CA ILE A 132 -32.12 11.29 0.37
C ILE A 132 -32.28 12.77 0.09
N ASP A 133 -33.49 13.19 -0.34
CA ASP A 133 -33.75 14.61 -0.51
C ASP A 133 -33.95 15.31 0.82
N LYS A 134 -33.47 16.53 0.94
CA LYS A 134 -33.54 17.33 2.19
C LYS A 134 -34.97 17.56 2.68
N SER A 135 -35.96 17.54 1.79
CA SER A 135 -37.38 17.73 2.12
C SER A 135 -38.05 16.47 2.67
N THR A 136 -37.38 15.32 2.56
CA THR A 136 -37.91 14.05 3.09
C THR A 136 -38.04 14.11 4.60
N ASN A 137 -39.00 13.36 5.14
CA ASN A 137 -39.24 13.23 6.58
C ASN A 137 -38.15 12.36 7.24
N VAL A 138 -37.69 12.74 8.43
CA VAL A 138 -36.66 12.01 9.17
C VAL A 138 -37.07 10.56 9.45
N GLY A 139 -38.36 10.31 9.74
CA GLY A 139 -38.87 8.96 9.94
C GLY A 139 -38.71 8.08 8.70
N GLU A 140 -38.97 8.61 7.52
CA GLU A 140 -38.78 7.92 6.23
C GLU A 140 -37.28 7.68 5.95
N ALA A 141 -36.42 8.63 6.30
CA ALA A 141 -34.99 8.49 6.17
C ALA A 141 -34.45 7.30 7.00
N ILE A 142 -34.92 7.17 8.23
CA ILE A 142 -34.55 6.08 9.14
C ILE A 142 -35.00 4.73 8.57
N VAL A 143 -36.22 4.65 8.05
CA VAL A 143 -36.73 3.40 7.42
C VAL A 143 -35.84 3.02 6.24
N LEU A 144 -35.50 3.97 5.35
CA LEU A 144 -34.65 3.74 4.20
C LEU A 144 -33.24 3.25 4.62
N MET A 145 -32.64 3.88 5.65
CA MET A 145 -31.33 3.49 6.15
C MET A 145 -31.33 2.06 6.69
N ASN A 146 -32.38 1.71 7.47
CA ASN A 146 -32.55 0.36 8.00
C ASN A 146 -32.77 -0.70 6.90
N GLU A 147 -33.66 -0.43 5.94
CA GLU A 147 -33.93 -1.34 4.82
C GLU A 147 -32.69 -1.61 3.98
N LYS A 148 -31.83 -0.61 3.81
CA LYS A 148 -30.58 -0.72 3.05
C LYS A 148 -29.38 -1.18 3.87
N GLY A 149 -29.53 -1.30 5.19
CA GLY A 149 -28.43 -1.67 6.09
C GLY A 149 -27.26 -0.68 6.07
N ILE A 150 -27.57 0.63 5.98
CA ILE A 150 -26.57 1.71 5.90
C ILE A 150 -26.66 2.61 7.11
N ASP A 151 -25.50 2.94 7.70
CA ASP A 151 -25.37 3.78 8.89
C ASP A 151 -25.25 5.27 8.58
N GLN A 152 -25.11 5.62 7.29
CA GLN A 152 -24.92 6.99 6.85
C GLN A 152 -25.45 7.18 5.43
N ILE A 153 -26.10 8.33 5.19
CA ILE A 153 -26.66 8.63 3.88
C ILE A 153 -26.42 10.11 3.54
N PRO A 154 -25.91 10.41 2.33
CA PRO A 154 -25.81 11.79 1.83
C PRO A 154 -27.19 12.39 1.59
N VAL A 155 -27.33 13.68 1.92
CA VAL A 155 -28.54 14.46 1.68
C VAL A 155 -28.35 15.33 0.44
N THR A 156 -29.34 15.33 -0.43
CA THR A 156 -29.30 16.09 -1.68
C THR A 156 -30.43 17.12 -1.78
N GLU A 157 -30.17 18.16 -2.56
CA GLU A 157 -31.14 19.13 -3.03
C GLU A 157 -30.88 19.41 -4.52
N ASN A 158 -31.84 19.19 -5.35
CA ASN A 158 -31.71 19.37 -6.82
C ASN A 158 -30.44 18.71 -7.40
N GLY A 159 -30.08 17.52 -6.92
CA GLY A 159 -28.89 16.78 -7.34
C GLY A 159 -27.56 17.24 -6.73
N SER A 160 -27.57 18.29 -5.90
CA SER A 160 -26.40 18.77 -5.16
C SER A 160 -26.34 18.16 -3.77
N PHE A 161 -25.16 17.78 -3.31
CA PHE A 161 -24.95 17.24 -1.96
C PHE A 161 -24.89 18.38 -0.95
N VAL A 162 -25.91 18.50 -0.10
CA VAL A 162 -26.10 19.64 0.82
C VAL A 162 -25.94 19.26 2.29
N GLY A 163 -26.01 17.97 2.61
CA GLY A 163 -25.92 17.49 3.99
C GLY A 163 -25.62 16.01 4.10
N SER A 164 -25.71 15.51 5.32
CA SER A 164 -25.56 14.10 5.64
C SER A 164 -26.44 13.71 6.83
N LEU A 165 -26.89 12.46 6.88
CA LEU A 165 -27.44 11.84 8.06
C LEU A 165 -26.55 10.68 8.50
N ILE A 166 -26.32 10.57 9.80
CA ILE A 166 -25.58 9.49 10.45
C ILE A 166 -26.50 8.90 11.53
N ASP A 167 -26.72 7.59 11.49
CA ASP A 167 -27.66 6.87 12.37
C ASP A 167 -27.48 7.20 13.85
N SER A 168 -26.24 7.11 14.34
CA SER A 168 -25.90 7.38 15.75
C SER A 168 -26.19 8.81 16.18
N LYS A 169 -26.08 9.79 15.29
CA LYS A 169 -26.40 11.19 15.56
C LYS A 169 -27.92 11.42 15.52
N VAL A 170 -28.61 10.82 14.57
CA VAL A 170 -30.08 10.86 14.49
C VAL A 170 -30.70 10.21 15.72
N LEU A 171 -30.20 9.05 16.14
CA LEU A 171 -30.65 8.35 17.35
C LEU A 171 -30.50 9.24 18.60
N LYS A 172 -29.36 9.92 18.76
CA LYS A 172 -29.14 10.84 19.86
C LYS A 172 -30.18 11.96 19.90
N LYS A 173 -30.42 12.59 18.73
CA LYS A 173 -31.42 13.67 18.58
C LYS A 173 -32.85 13.16 18.91
N LEU A 174 -33.20 11.94 18.48
CA LEU A 174 -34.50 11.32 18.77
C LEU A 174 -34.71 11.00 20.23
N ILE A 175 -33.66 10.59 20.97
CA ILE A 175 -33.73 10.36 22.41
C ILE A 175 -34.01 11.70 23.15
N GLU A 176 -33.38 12.78 22.68
CA GLU A 176 -33.57 14.13 23.25
C GLU A 176 -34.96 14.71 22.90
N ASN A 177 -35.42 14.47 21.66
CA ASN A 177 -36.72 14.93 21.18
C ASN A 177 -37.35 13.94 20.18
N PRO A 178 -38.30 13.09 20.62
CA PRO A 178 -38.95 12.08 19.73
C PRO A 178 -39.74 12.69 18.57
N ASP A 179 -40.14 13.94 18.62
CA ASP A 179 -40.92 14.58 17.57
C ASP A 179 -40.09 14.93 16.32
N ILE A 180 -38.77 14.86 16.42
CA ILE A 180 -37.86 15.04 15.30
C ILE A 180 -38.19 14.10 14.13
N LYS A 181 -38.74 12.92 14.38
CA LYS A 181 -39.18 11.98 13.34
C LYS A 181 -40.14 12.60 12.31
N ASN A 182 -40.90 13.62 12.72
CA ASN A 182 -41.90 14.32 11.91
C ASN A 182 -41.33 15.56 11.23
N GLN A 183 -40.07 15.93 11.49
CA GLN A 183 -39.38 17.07 10.85
C GLN A 183 -38.77 16.63 9.53
N THR A 184 -38.42 17.62 8.70
CA THR A 184 -37.67 17.38 7.47
C THR A 184 -36.21 17.06 7.76
N VAL A 185 -35.57 16.32 6.85
CA VAL A 185 -34.14 16.04 6.92
C VAL A 185 -33.32 17.33 6.98
N ALA A 186 -33.76 18.40 6.27
CA ALA A 186 -33.10 19.70 6.29
C ALA A 186 -32.94 20.32 7.68
N GLU A 187 -33.87 20.03 8.60
CA GLU A 187 -33.85 20.61 9.94
C GLU A 187 -32.91 19.88 10.90
N VAL A 188 -32.50 18.65 10.56
CA VAL A 188 -31.70 17.79 11.45
C VAL A 188 -30.37 17.32 10.86
N MET A 189 -30.18 17.49 9.55
CA MET A 189 -28.96 17.04 8.86
C MET A 189 -27.71 17.72 9.38
N ASP A 190 -26.61 17.00 9.29
CA ASP A 190 -25.24 17.52 9.47
C ASP A 190 -24.70 18.09 8.14
N PRO A 191 -23.56 18.80 8.15
CA PRO A 191 -22.88 19.22 6.93
C PRO A 191 -22.63 18.05 5.98
N SER A 192 -22.54 18.35 4.68
CA SER A 192 -22.24 17.34 3.68
C SER A 192 -20.92 16.65 3.94
N PHE A 193 -20.85 15.36 3.61
CA PHE A 193 -19.58 14.66 3.58
C PHE A 193 -18.57 15.34 2.67
N GLN A 194 -17.30 15.32 3.06
CA GLN A 194 -16.22 15.95 2.30
C GLN A 194 -15.97 15.22 0.98
N PHE A 195 -15.84 15.96 -0.12
CA PHE A 195 -15.36 15.43 -1.38
C PHE A 195 -13.84 15.28 -1.39
N VAL A 196 -13.38 14.14 -1.88
CA VAL A 196 -11.96 13.82 -2.06
C VAL A 196 -11.66 13.38 -3.49
N SER A 197 -10.39 13.44 -3.88
CA SER A 197 -9.93 13.01 -5.19
C SER A 197 -9.85 11.49 -5.30
N MET A 198 -10.10 10.95 -6.50
CA MET A 198 -9.84 9.54 -6.85
C MET A 198 -8.40 9.10 -6.57
N ASN A 199 -7.46 10.03 -6.61
CA ASN A 199 -6.03 9.76 -6.42
C ASN A 199 -5.59 9.89 -4.95
N ASN A 200 -6.47 10.30 -4.02
CA ASN A 200 -6.13 10.31 -2.61
C ASN A 200 -5.82 8.89 -2.13
N THR A 201 -4.69 8.76 -1.48
CA THR A 201 -4.19 7.49 -0.94
C THR A 201 -4.86 7.12 0.38
N LEU A 202 -4.78 5.85 0.76
CA LEU A 202 -5.45 5.31 1.94
C LEU A 202 -5.08 6.04 3.24
N ASP A 203 -3.82 6.49 3.38
CA ASP A 203 -3.36 7.28 4.51
C ASP A 203 -4.04 8.65 4.58
N VAL A 204 -4.20 9.35 3.45
CA VAL A 204 -4.94 10.60 3.36
C VAL A 204 -6.42 10.36 3.70
N LEU A 205 -7.05 9.35 3.09
CA LEU A 205 -8.45 9.02 3.34
C LEU A 205 -8.69 8.67 4.81
N SER A 206 -7.79 7.90 5.43
CA SER A 206 -7.89 7.51 6.84
C SER A 206 -7.75 8.70 7.79
N SER A 207 -6.94 9.70 7.43
CA SER A 207 -6.79 10.93 8.23
C SER A 207 -8.05 11.82 8.20
N LEU A 208 -8.85 11.74 7.13
CA LEU A 208 -10.07 12.51 6.95
C LEU A 208 -11.31 11.85 7.56
N ILE A 209 -11.30 10.52 7.75
CA ILE A 209 -12.38 9.80 8.43
C ILE A 209 -12.16 9.86 9.94
N SER A 210 -13.15 10.38 10.64
CA SER A 210 -13.15 10.57 12.08
C SER A 210 -14.49 10.16 12.71
N LYS A 211 -14.62 10.29 14.03
CA LYS A 211 -15.92 10.09 14.72
C LYS A 211 -17.00 11.06 14.24
N GLU A 212 -16.61 12.23 13.77
CA GLU A 212 -17.51 13.28 13.31
C GLU A 212 -17.79 13.20 11.81
N ASN A 213 -16.81 12.76 11.03
CA ASN A 213 -16.89 12.58 9.59
C ASN A 213 -16.68 11.12 9.21
N LYS A 214 -17.75 10.32 9.21
CA LYS A 214 -17.69 8.86 9.05
C LYS A 214 -17.58 8.39 7.60
N ALA A 215 -17.73 9.29 6.62
CA ALA A 215 -17.68 8.96 5.21
C ALA A 215 -17.10 10.10 4.38
N LEU A 216 -16.60 9.75 3.20
CA LEU A 216 -16.09 10.68 2.20
C LEU A 216 -16.83 10.46 0.89
N LEU A 217 -17.02 11.51 0.12
CA LEU A 217 -17.57 11.43 -1.24
C LEU A 217 -16.45 11.52 -2.27
N VAL A 218 -16.55 10.74 -3.32
CA VAL A 218 -15.59 10.72 -4.43
C VAL A 218 -16.37 10.81 -5.74
N ARG A 219 -15.90 11.67 -6.63
CA ARG A 219 -16.45 11.78 -7.98
C ARG A 219 -15.51 11.09 -8.96
N ASP A 220 -16.04 10.15 -9.74
CA ASP A 220 -15.27 9.45 -10.76
C ASP A 220 -15.17 10.26 -12.08
N GLU A 221 -14.45 9.71 -13.05
CA GLU A 221 -14.23 10.33 -14.36
C GLU A 221 -15.52 10.53 -15.15
N LEU A 222 -16.56 9.73 -14.87
CA LEU A 222 -17.91 9.82 -15.47
C LEU A 222 -18.84 10.74 -14.66
N GLN A 223 -18.31 11.49 -13.69
CA GLN A 223 -19.07 12.37 -12.79
C GLN A 223 -20.04 11.62 -11.83
N LYS A 224 -19.99 10.29 -11.77
CA LYS A 224 -20.73 9.51 -10.80
C LYS A 224 -20.10 9.68 -9.42
N VAL A 225 -20.95 9.86 -8.40
CA VAL A 225 -20.49 10.03 -7.01
C VAL A 225 -20.55 8.70 -6.28
N HIS A 226 -19.49 8.41 -5.54
CA HIS A 226 -19.32 7.25 -4.70
C HIS A 226 -19.10 7.69 -3.26
N ILE A 227 -19.39 6.81 -2.30
CA ILE A 227 -19.12 7.01 -0.89
C ILE A 227 -18.03 6.03 -0.44
N ILE A 228 -17.09 6.52 0.36
CA ILE A 228 -16.06 5.70 1.02
C ILE A 228 -16.28 5.82 2.52
N THR A 229 -16.37 4.69 3.20
CA THR A 229 -16.62 4.61 4.64
C THR A 229 -15.41 4.02 5.37
N GLN A 230 -15.44 4.05 6.71
CA GLN A 230 -14.42 3.40 7.51
C GLN A 230 -14.31 1.89 7.21
N SER A 231 -15.42 1.23 6.94
CA SER A 231 -15.45 -0.19 6.59
C SER A 231 -14.68 -0.48 5.30
N ASP A 232 -14.79 0.40 4.31
CA ASP A 232 -14.05 0.27 3.04
C ASP A 232 -12.54 0.41 3.23
N LEU A 233 -12.13 1.34 4.11
CA LEU A 233 -10.72 1.50 4.45
C LEU A 233 -10.17 0.26 5.15
N LEU A 234 -10.92 -0.29 6.11
CA LEU A 234 -10.53 -1.53 6.80
C LEU A 234 -10.40 -2.71 5.83
N MET A 235 -11.34 -2.86 4.90
CA MET A 235 -11.25 -3.90 3.87
C MET A 235 -10.04 -3.69 2.95
N ALA A 236 -9.76 -2.45 2.53
CA ALA A 236 -8.59 -2.15 1.70
C ALA A 236 -7.25 -2.37 2.42
N MET A 237 -7.22 -2.34 3.75
CA MET A 237 -6.04 -2.62 4.56
C MET A 237 -5.83 -4.12 4.83
N SER A 238 -6.86 -4.94 4.66
CA SER A 238 -6.81 -6.38 4.95
C SER A 238 -6.29 -7.21 3.77
N HIS A 239 -6.14 -6.62 2.60
CA HIS A 239 -5.61 -7.23 1.38
C HIS A 239 -4.29 -6.56 0.97
#